data_7a72459600d45105b2ddf137b8eaafa3
#
_entry.id   7a72459600d45105b2ddf137b8eaafa3
#
_cell.length_a   1.000
_cell.length_b   1.000
_cell.length_c   1.000
_cell.angle_alpha   90.00
_cell.angle_beta   90.00
_cell.angle_gamma   90.00
#
_symmetry.space_group_name_H-M   'P 1'
#
loop_
_entity.id
_entity.type
_entity.pdbx_description
1 polymer ?
#
loop_
_entity_poly.entity_id
_entity_poly.type
_entity_poly.pdbx_seq_one_letter_code
_entity_poly.pdbx_strand_id
1 'polypeptide(L)'
;MIKMILADDEPVITRGIRKLIDWEQLGIQIIGEYEDGKSAFAAILRDQPEIALLDISMPGMSGVDIIRECHGLQCKTHIIFISGFQEFEYAKAALDYGATDYLLKPVIREELLKAIEKCVKSPEQPGVTYKGNIDFSGDAGEQEQIYVPVCVYPMFCRSEKEQ
;
A
#
# COMPACT_ATOMS: atom_id res chain seq x y z
N MET A 1 -14.85 -2.18 13.32
CA MET A 1 -14.10 -3.26 12.64
C MET A 1 -13.52 -2.65 11.38
N ILE A 2 -12.22 -2.78 11.18
CA ILE A 2 -11.48 -2.21 10.03
C ILE A 2 -11.83 -3.02 8.79
N LYS A 3 -12.27 -2.36 7.73
CA LYS A 3 -12.59 -3.02 6.44
C LYS A 3 -11.34 -3.10 5.60
N MET A 4 -11.08 -4.26 5.03
CA MET A 4 -9.97 -4.51 4.14
C MET A 4 -10.43 -5.19 2.85
N ILE A 5 -9.83 -4.81 1.72
CA ILE A 5 -9.96 -5.54 0.46
C ILE A 5 -8.63 -6.15 0.05
N LEU A 6 -8.68 -7.24 -0.69
CA LEU A 6 -7.55 -7.90 -1.33
C LEU A 6 -7.74 -7.85 -2.84
N ALA A 7 -6.67 -7.59 -3.59
CA ALA A 7 -6.72 -7.68 -5.04
C ALA A 7 -5.40 -8.24 -5.60
N ASP A 8 -5.52 -9.30 -6.35
CA ASP A 8 -4.42 -10.00 -7.03
C ASP A 8 -5.02 -10.85 -8.14
N ASP A 9 -4.47 -10.82 -9.34
CA ASP A 9 -4.96 -11.61 -10.48
C ASP A 9 -4.72 -13.12 -10.31
N GLU A 10 -3.95 -13.50 -9.30
CA GLU A 10 -3.77 -14.88 -8.87
C GLU A 10 -4.62 -15.19 -7.61
N PRO A 11 -5.80 -15.82 -7.73
CA PRO A 11 -6.68 -16.09 -6.59
C PRO A 11 -6.05 -16.95 -5.49
N VAL A 12 -4.97 -17.67 -5.81
CA VAL A 12 -4.22 -18.46 -4.82
C VAL A 12 -3.53 -17.55 -3.81
N ILE A 13 -3.11 -16.36 -4.21
CA ILE A 13 -2.45 -15.38 -3.36
C ILE A 13 -3.44 -14.80 -2.36
N THR A 14 -4.60 -14.29 -2.82
CA THR A 14 -5.63 -13.72 -1.94
C THR A 14 -6.14 -14.75 -0.93
N ARG A 15 -6.38 -16.00 -1.39
CA ARG A 15 -6.76 -17.10 -0.49
C ARG A 15 -5.67 -17.46 0.51
N GLY A 16 -4.40 -17.39 0.10
CA GLY A 16 -3.25 -17.61 0.97
C GLY A 16 -3.19 -16.54 2.08
N ILE A 17 -3.30 -15.28 1.71
CA ILE A 17 -3.32 -14.14 2.63
C ILE A 17 -4.47 -14.24 3.62
N ARG A 18 -5.68 -14.57 3.15
CA ARG A 18 -6.84 -14.76 4.02
C ARG A 18 -6.61 -15.79 5.12
N LYS A 19 -5.84 -16.85 4.84
CA LYS A 19 -5.54 -17.94 5.79
C LYS A 19 -4.29 -17.68 6.64
N LEU A 20 -3.46 -16.71 6.26
CA LEU A 20 -2.16 -16.48 6.88
C LEU A 20 -2.28 -15.88 8.29
N ILE A 21 -3.35 -15.13 8.54
CA ILE A 21 -3.59 -14.38 9.76
C ILE A 21 -5.04 -14.59 10.19
N ASP A 22 -5.28 -14.62 11.51
CA ASP A 22 -6.61 -14.51 12.08
C ASP A 22 -7.04 -13.04 12.09
N TRP A 23 -7.70 -12.62 11.02
CA TRP A 23 -8.10 -11.24 10.80
C TRP A 23 -9.13 -10.74 11.82
N GLU A 24 -10.03 -11.63 12.28
CA GLU A 24 -11.05 -11.28 13.26
C GLU A 24 -10.43 -10.91 14.61
N GLN A 25 -9.38 -11.63 15.03
CA GLN A 25 -8.65 -11.29 16.25
C GLN A 25 -7.98 -9.92 16.18
N LEU A 26 -7.62 -9.46 14.98
CA LEU A 26 -7.06 -8.13 14.75
C LEU A 26 -8.14 -7.04 14.59
N GLY A 27 -9.42 -7.40 14.65
CA GLY A 27 -10.53 -6.49 14.40
C GLY A 27 -10.64 -6.04 12.94
N ILE A 28 -10.14 -6.86 12.00
CA ILE A 28 -10.13 -6.60 10.57
C ILE A 28 -11.11 -7.53 9.87
N GLN A 29 -11.92 -6.97 8.99
CA GLN A 29 -12.84 -7.71 8.15
C GLN A 29 -12.42 -7.59 6.68
N ILE A 30 -12.13 -8.71 6.02
CA ILE A 30 -11.93 -8.75 4.58
C ILE A 30 -13.30 -8.72 3.91
N ILE A 31 -13.63 -7.58 3.31
CA ILE A 31 -14.96 -7.32 2.72
C ILE A 31 -15.04 -7.69 1.23
N GLY A 32 -13.91 -7.92 0.56
CA GLY A 32 -13.88 -8.31 -0.84
C GLY A 32 -12.53 -8.80 -1.31
N GLU A 33 -12.55 -9.64 -2.34
CA GLU A 33 -11.39 -10.13 -3.08
C GLU A 33 -11.62 -9.89 -4.57
N TYR A 34 -10.64 -9.36 -5.28
CA TYR A 34 -10.76 -8.91 -6.66
C TYR A 34 -9.58 -9.45 -7.48
N GLU A 35 -9.84 -9.81 -8.73
CA GLU A 35 -8.84 -10.38 -9.65
C GLU A 35 -8.39 -9.37 -10.72
N ASP A 36 -8.92 -8.16 -10.70
CA ASP A 36 -8.56 -7.10 -11.63
C ASP A 36 -8.58 -5.71 -10.96
N GLY A 37 -7.78 -4.80 -11.50
CA GLY A 37 -7.62 -3.49 -10.91
C GLY A 37 -8.84 -2.59 -11.01
N LYS A 38 -9.67 -2.70 -12.06
CA LYS A 38 -10.88 -1.87 -12.20
C LYS A 38 -11.92 -2.23 -11.16
N SER A 39 -12.13 -3.52 -10.92
CA SER A 39 -13.04 -4.01 -9.88
C SER A 39 -12.55 -3.62 -8.49
N ALA A 40 -11.23 -3.73 -8.23
CA ALA A 40 -10.63 -3.31 -6.98
C ALA A 40 -10.80 -1.80 -6.75
N PHE A 41 -10.53 -0.97 -7.76
CA PHE A 41 -10.69 0.48 -7.67
C PHE A 41 -12.15 0.88 -7.45
N ALA A 42 -13.08 0.27 -8.18
CA ALA A 42 -14.52 0.50 -7.98
C ALA A 42 -14.96 0.16 -6.54
N ALA A 43 -14.41 -0.92 -5.95
CA ALA A 43 -14.67 -1.29 -4.57
C ALA A 43 -14.09 -0.26 -3.57
N ILE A 44 -12.89 0.26 -3.82
CA ILE A 44 -12.30 1.32 -2.99
C ILE A 44 -13.22 2.55 -2.95
N LEU A 45 -13.73 2.97 -4.10
CA LEU A 45 -14.62 4.14 -4.18
C LEU A 45 -15.98 3.90 -3.52
N ARG A 46 -16.55 2.71 -3.70
CA ARG A 46 -17.89 2.36 -3.20
C ARG A 46 -17.90 2.09 -1.70
N ASP A 47 -16.98 1.24 -1.25
CA ASP A 47 -17.02 0.65 0.09
C ASP A 47 -16.10 1.39 1.08
N GLN A 48 -15.20 2.22 0.56
CA GLN A 48 -14.23 3.03 1.32
C GLN A 48 -13.54 2.20 2.42
N PRO A 49 -12.85 1.10 2.04
CA PRO A 49 -12.12 0.30 3.02
C PRO A 49 -10.98 1.13 3.64
N GLU A 50 -10.67 0.85 4.88
CA GLU A 50 -9.53 1.47 5.54
C GLU A 50 -8.20 0.96 4.99
N ILE A 51 -8.16 -0.31 4.53
CA ILE A 51 -6.95 -0.95 4.00
C ILE A 51 -7.25 -1.62 2.66
N ALA A 52 -6.38 -1.44 1.70
CA ALA A 52 -6.37 -2.18 0.43
C ALA A 52 -5.00 -2.84 0.23
N LEU A 53 -5.00 -4.15 0.10
CA LEU A 53 -3.83 -4.96 -0.21
C LEU A 53 -3.89 -5.29 -1.69
N LEU A 54 -3.00 -4.71 -2.49
CA LEU A 54 -3.09 -4.72 -3.95
C LEU A 54 -1.84 -5.30 -4.60
N ASP A 55 -2.02 -6.21 -5.54
CA ASP A 55 -0.97 -6.53 -6.48
C ASP A 55 -0.69 -5.34 -7.41
N ILE A 56 0.55 -5.17 -7.82
CA ILE A 56 0.95 -4.09 -8.73
C ILE A 56 0.50 -4.38 -10.14
N SER A 57 0.70 -5.61 -10.62
CA SER A 57 0.45 -6.02 -12.00
C SER A 57 -0.88 -6.72 -12.16
N MET A 58 -1.96 -5.96 -12.21
CA MET A 58 -3.30 -6.52 -12.45
C MET A 58 -3.83 -6.14 -13.83
N PRO A 59 -4.67 -7.00 -14.46
CA PRO A 59 -5.33 -6.66 -15.70
C PRO A 59 -6.29 -5.48 -15.55
N GLY A 60 -6.46 -4.71 -16.60
CA GLY A 60 -7.39 -3.61 -16.70
C GLY A 60 -6.93 -2.30 -16.05
N MET A 61 -6.34 -2.34 -14.86
CA MET A 61 -5.79 -1.20 -14.16
C MET A 61 -4.70 -1.69 -13.20
N SER A 62 -3.50 -1.11 -13.26
CA SER A 62 -2.41 -1.50 -12.37
C SER A 62 -2.61 -0.97 -10.95
N GLY A 63 -1.95 -1.59 -9.96
CA GLY A 63 -1.94 -1.06 -8.59
C GLY A 63 -1.40 0.37 -8.51
N VAL A 64 -0.41 0.70 -9.35
CA VAL A 64 0.15 2.06 -9.43
C VAL A 64 -0.87 3.05 -10.00
N ASP A 65 -1.68 2.65 -10.98
CA ASP A 65 -2.76 3.50 -11.48
C ASP A 65 -3.82 3.74 -10.41
N ILE A 66 -4.16 2.70 -9.64
CA ILE A 66 -5.12 2.80 -8.54
C ILE A 66 -4.65 3.82 -7.50
N ILE A 67 -3.39 3.75 -7.03
CA ILE A 67 -2.93 4.69 -6.00
C ILE A 67 -2.85 6.11 -6.53
N ARG A 68 -2.49 6.30 -7.79
CA ARG A 68 -2.47 7.62 -8.43
C ARG A 68 -3.88 8.24 -8.47
N GLU A 69 -4.89 7.47 -8.88
CA GLU A 69 -6.27 7.91 -8.89
C GLU A 69 -6.79 8.17 -7.45
N CYS A 70 -6.49 7.29 -6.51
CA CYS A 70 -6.84 7.47 -5.11
C CYS A 70 -6.20 8.73 -4.52
N HIS A 71 -4.95 9.04 -4.87
CA HIS A 71 -4.27 10.26 -4.47
C HIS A 71 -4.98 11.51 -5.02
N GLY A 72 -5.33 11.50 -6.30
CA GLY A 72 -6.08 12.59 -6.94
C GLY A 72 -7.47 12.83 -6.35
N LEU A 73 -8.14 11.76 -5.92
CA LEU A 73 -9.47 11.79 -5.30
C LEU A 73 -9.41 11.96 -3.77
N GLN A 74 -8.23 12.06 -3.18
CA GLN A 74 -8.02 12.15 -1.73
C GLN A 74 -8.67 11.00 -0.96
N CYS A 75 -8.60 9.78 -1.48
CA CYS A 75 -9.08 8.59 -0.80
C CYS A 75 -8.33 8.38 0.51
N LYS A 76 -9.04 7.95 1.55
CA LYS A 76 -8.47 7.69 2.88
C LYS A 76 -8.00 6.24 3.06
N THR A 77 -8.07 5.43 2.04
CA THR A 77 -7.67 4.03 2.06
C THR A 77 -6.14 3.91 2.14
N HIS A 78 -5.64 3.20 3.12
CA HIS A 78 -4.23 2.82 3.20
C HIS A 78 -3.94 1.72 2.18
N ILE A 79 -3.03 1.97 1.26
CA ILE A 79 -2.66 1.01 0.22
C ILE A 79 -1.35 0.34 0.60
N ILE A 80 -1.36 -0.99 0.66
CA ILE A 80 -0.19 -1.84 0.79
C ILE A 80 -0.04 -2.60 -0.52
N PHE A 81 1.13 -2.52 -1.13
CA PHE A 81 1.41 -3.27 -2.34
C PHE A 81 2.00 -4.64 -2.05
N ILE A 82 1.61 -5.61 -2.89
CA ILE A 82 2.24 -6.92 -2.98
C ILE A 82 2.80 -7.03 -4.39
N SER A 83 4.00 -7.54 -4.56
CA SER A 83 4.57 -7.69 -5.88
C SER A 83 5.62 -8.79 -5.98
N GLY A 84 5.85 -9.27 -7.20
CA GLY A 84 6.98 -10.12 -7.53
C GLY A 84 8.30 -9.36 -7.62
N PHE A 85 9.40 -10.07 -7.62
CA PHE A 85 10.78 -9.54 -7.54
C PHE A 85 11.17 -8.56 -8.67
N GLN A 86 10.47 -8.59 -9.81
CA GLN A 86 10.83 -7.81 -11.01
C GLN A 86 10.21 -6.40 -11.06
N GLU A 87 9.41 -6.04 -10.06
CA GLU A 87 8.58 -4.83 -10.09
C GLU A 87 9.09 -3.73 -9.14
N PHE A 88 10.34 -3.83 -8.69
CA PHE A 88 10.93 -2.90 -7.73
C PHE A 88 10.87 -1.42 -8.17
N GLU A 89 10.98 -1.15 -9.48
CA GLU A 89 10.85 0.21 -10.01
C GLU A 89 9.43 0.78 -9.80
N TYR A 90 8.41 -0.08 -9.87
CA TYR A 90 7.03 0.34 -9.60
C TYR A 90 6.75 0.56 -8.10
N ALA A 91 7.46 -0.17 -7.24
CA ALA A 91 7.38 0.04 -5.80
C ALA A 91 7.81 1.44 -5.39
N LYS A 92 8.89 1.95 -5.99
CA LYS A 92 9.36 3.30 -5.74
C LYS A 92 8.34 4.34 -6.18
N ALA A 93 7.76 4.19 -7.38
CA ALA A 93 6.69 5.07 -7.85
C ALA A 93 5.45 5.01 -6.93
N ALA A 94 5.13 3.83 -6.40
CA ALA A 94 4.00 3.66 -5.49
C ALA A 94 4.21 4.38 -4.15
N LEU A 95 5.42 4.35 -3.60
CA LEU A 95 5.77 5.11 -2.39
C LEU A 95 5.68 6.62 -2.63
N ASP A 96 6.03 7.09 -3.82
CA ASP A 96 5.93 8.51 -4.20
C ASP A 96 4.48 9.01 -4.20
N TYR A 97 3.49 8.12 -4.43
CA TYR A 97 2.05 8.43 -4.33
C TYR A 97 1.46 8.15 -2.94
N GLY A 98 2.28 7.80 -1.96
CA GLY A 98 1.84 7.63 -0.58
C GLY A 98 1.33 6.23 -0.23
N ALA A 99 1.82 5.17 -0.88
CA ALA A 99 1.59 3.81 -0.41
C ALA A 99 2.07 3.65 1.03
N THR A 100 1.30 2.94 1.83
CA THR A 100 1.63 2.74 3.25
C THR A 100 2.78 1.76 3.42
N ASP A 101 2.82 0.72 2.60
CA ASP A 101 3.90 -0.26 2.60
C ASP A 101 3.99 -1.03 1.28
N TYR A 102 5.02 -1.85 1.18
CA TYR A 102 5.31 -2.70 0.04
C TYR A 102 5.85 -4.05 0.50
N LEU A 103 5.25 -5.13 0.03
CA LEU A 103 5.60 -6.49 0.39
C LEU A 103 6.01 -7.30 -0.85
N LEU A 104 7.04 -8.12 -0.73
CA LEU A 104 7.45 -9.04 -1.78
C LEU A 104 6.68 -10.37 -1.69
N LYS A 105 6.33 -10.95 -2.83
CA LYS A 105 5.87 -12.34 -2.91
C LYS A 105 7.07 -13.30 -2.77
N PRO A 106 6.96 -14.37 -1.97
CA PRO A 106 5.80 -14.79 -1.20
C PRO A 106 5.58 -13.94 0.06
N VAL A 107 4.33 -13.59 0.36
CA VAL A 107 3.99 -12.75 1.52
C VAL A 107 4.29 -13.49 2.83
N ILE A 108 5.10 -12.89 3.66
CA ILE A 108 5.50 -13.43 4.97
C ILE A 108 4.59 -12.82 6.04
N ARG A 109 4.11 -13.68 6.95
CA ARG A 109 3.16 -13.30 8.00
C ARG A 109 3.63 -12.11 8.84
N GLU A 110 4.89 -12.12 9.25
CA GLU A 110 5.50 -11.10 10.11
C GLU A 110 5.59 -9.74 9.41
N GLU A 111 5.93 -9.74 8.12
CA GLU A 111 5.98 -8.52 7.31
C GLU A 111 4.58 -7.94 7.07
N LEU A 112 3.63 -8.80 6.76
CA LEU A 112 2.23 -8.40 6.58
C LEU A 112 1.65 -7.80 7.87
N LEU A 113 1.91 -8.40 9.03
CA LEU A 113 1.47 -7.85 10.32
C LEU A 113 2.07 -6.46 10.58
N LYS A 114 3.36 -6.27 10.32
CA LYS A 114 4.01 -4.96 10.45
C LYS A 114 3.38 -3.90 9.53
N ALA A 115 3.08 -4.27 8.28
CA ALA A 115 2.44 -3.37 7.33
C ALA A 115 1.01 -2.98 7.79
N ILE A 116 0.24 -3.95 8.28
CA ILE A 116 -1.10 -3.71 8.84
C ILE A 116 -1.03 -2.81 10.09
N GLU A 117 -0.07 -3.04 10.97
CA GLU A 117 0.12 -2.18 12.15
C GLU A 117 0.38 -0.71 11.79
N LYS A 118 1.11 -0.45 10.71
CA LYS A 118 1.33 0.91 10.21
C LYS A 118 0.01 1.57 9.82
N CYS A 119 -0.87 0.85 9.12
CA CYS A 119 -2.18 1.36 8.73
C CYS A 119 -3.07 1.68 9.95
N VAL A 120 -3.04 0.82 10.98
CA VAL A 120 -3.88 0.97 12.17
C VAL A 120 -3.38 2.09 13.09
N LYS A 121 -2.07 2.28 13.21
CA LYS A 121 -1.45 3.31 14.07
C LYS A 121 -1.49 4.72 13.46
N SER A 122 -1.76 4.84 12.16
CA SER A 122 -1.86 6.13 11.47
C SER A 122 -3.27 6.35 10.89
N PRO A 123 -4.31 6.50 11.72
CA PRO A 123 -5.69 6.53 11.23
C PRO A 123 -6.04 7.79 10.43
N GLU A 124 -5.20 8.81 10.34
CA GLU A 124 -5.61 10.12 9.83
C GLU A 124 -4.88 10.67 8.61
N GLN A 125 -3.87 9.98 8.03
CA GLN A 125 -3.32 10.48 6.75
C GLN A 125 -2.64 9.38 5.91
N PRO A 126 -3.20 8.96 4.77
CA PRO A 126 -2.41 8.42 3.69
C PRO A 126 -1.59 9.57 3.09
N GLY A 127 -0.29 9.57 3.29
CA GLY A 127 0.59 10.48 2.57
C GLY A 127 1.50 11.40 3.38
N VAL A 128 1.67 11.24 4.69
CA VAL A 128 2.64 12.07 5.44
C VAL A 128 3.49 11.25 6.40
N THR A 129 4.76 11.24 6.09
CA THR A 129 5.91 11.06 6.97
C THR A 129 6.19 9.65 7.46
N TYR A 130 6.93 8.87 6.65
CA TYR A 130 7.72 7.78 7.19
C TYR A 130 8.91 8.35 7.98
N LYS A 131 8.82 8.29 9.31
CA LYS A 131 9.99 8.09 10.17
C LYS A 131 10.05 6.59 10.45
N GLY A 132 10.46 5.80 9.48
CA GLY A 132 10.63 4.37 9.63
C GLY A 132 12.09 4.04 9.46
N ASN A 133 12.73 3.57 10.52
CA ASN A 133 13.95 2.78 10.41
C ASN A 133 13.58 1.53 9.60
N ILE A 134 14.01 1.45 8.36
CA ILE A 134 14.06 0.18 7.65
C ILE A 134 15.28 -0.54 8.21
N ASP A 135 15.03 -1.38 9.21
CA ASP A 135 16.06 -2.25 9.76
C ASP A 135 16.26 -3.43 8.80
N PHE A 136 17.24 -3.35 7.94
CA PHE A 136 17.76 -4.48 7.19
C PHE A 136 18.81 -5.21 8.03
N SER A 137 18.47 -5.65 9.23
CA SER A 137 19.36 -6.52 9.98
C SER A 137 19.22 -7.98 9.53
N GLY A 138 19.77 -8.24 8.34
CA GLY A 138 20.36 -9.53 8.02
C GLY A 138 21.84 -9.41 8.33
N ASP A 139 22.23 -9.84 9.53
CA ASP A 139 23.56 -10.21 10.01
C ASP A 139 24.77 -9.47 9.39
N ALA A 140 25.30 -8.53 10.12
CA ALA A 140 26.67 -8.09 10.32
C ALA A 140 26.75 -6.56 10.53
N GLY A 141 27.06 -6.22 11.77
CA GLY A 141 27.48 -4.91 12.31
C GLY A 141 27.94 -3.84 11.32
N GLU A 142 27.15 -2.81 11.29
CA GLU A 142 27.52 -1.40 11.37
C GLU A 142 26.28 -0.58 11.06
N GLN A 143 25.87 0.24 12.03
CA GLN A 143 24.73 1.15 11.88
C GLN A 143 25.16 2.30 10.95
N GLU A 144 24.80 2.24 9.69
CA GLU A 144 24.66 3.43 8.87
C GLU A 144 23.19 3.83 8.81
N GLN A 145 22.86 4.89 9.51
CA GLN A 145 21.58 5.57 9.35
C GLN A 145 21.54 6.16 7.96
N ILE A 146 20.91 5.47 7.04
CA ILE A 146 20.59 6.05 5.74
C ILE A 146 19.39 6.96 5.93
N TYR A 147 19.64 8.24 6.07
CA TYR A 147 18.64 9.27 5.95
C TYR A 147 18.19 9.32 4.50
N VAL A 148 17.02 8.78 4.20
CA VAL A 148 16.34 9.08 2.95
C VAL A 148 15.64 10.42 3.15
N PRO A 149 16.07 11.49 2.47
CA PRO A 149 15.38 12.77 2.60
C PRO A 149 13.96 12.62 2.10
N VAL A 150 13.02 12.96 2.95
CA VAL A 150 11.63 13.12 2.58
C VAL A 150 11.58 14.25 1.55
N CYS A 151 11.39 13.90 0.27
CA CYS A 151 11.02 14.90 -0.72
C CYS A 151 9.63 15.41 -0.36
N VAL A 152 9.58 16.52 0.36
CA VAL A 152 8.39 17.35 0.41
C VAL A 152 8.25 17.92 -1.00
N TYR A 153 7.34 17.34 -1.78
CA TYR A 153 6.91 18.00 -3.00
C TYR A 153 6.25 19.32 -2.62
N PRO A 154 6.79 20.46 -3.05
CA PRO A 154 6.06 21.70 -2.88
C PRO A 154 4.79 21.58 -3.72
N MET A 155 3.66 21.67 -3.06
CA MET A 155 2.39 21.94 -3.69
C MET A 155 2.60 22.98 -4.78
N PHE A 156 2.03 22.68 -5.94
CA PHE A 156 1.91 23.53 -7.09
C PHE A 156 1.75 25.02 -6.68
N CYS A 157 2.81 25.78 -6.80
CA CYS A 157 2.71 27.20 -6.96
C CYS A 157 2.19 27.44 -8.37
N ARG A 158 0.89 27.63 -8.54
CA ARG A 158 0.34 28.30 -9.70
C ARG A 158 1.01 29.69 -9.75
N SER A 159 1.97 29.81 -10.61
CA SER A 159 2.35 31.14 -11.05
C SER A 159 1.31 31.61 -12.07
N GLU A 160 0.35 32.37 -11.59
CA GLU A 160 -0.28 33.36 -12.43
C GLU A 160 0.84 34.28 -12.94
N LYS A 161 1.06 34.27 -14.22
CA LYS A 161 1.69 35.39 -14.91
C LYS A 161 0.61 35.98 -15.79
N GLU A 162 0.18 37.15 -15.34
CA GLU A 162 -0.39 38.20 -16.14
C GLU A 162 0.48 38.46 -17.38
N GLN A 163 -0.12 38.57 -18.50
CA GLN A 163 -0.24 39.67 -19.45
C GLN A 163 -0.82 39.16 -20.73
#